data_e4910513990cd1150d22c8458fc5f088
#
_entry.id   e4910513990cd1150d22c8458fc5f088
#
_cell.length_a   1.000
_cell.length_b   1.000
_cell.length_c   1.000
_cell.angle_alpha   90.00
_cell.angle_beta   90.00
_cell.angle_gamma   90.00
#
_symmetry.space_group_name_H-M   'P 1'
#
loop_
_entity.id
_entity.type
_entity.pdbx_description
1 polymer ?
#
loop_
_entity_poly.entity_id
_entity_poly.type
_entity_poly.pdbx_seq_one_letter_code
_entity_poly.pdbx_strand_id
1 'polypeptide(L)'
;MVPLLIHLPPTSEDVNSSNRDERDLTEEVLSQAQVMYNIISSTATKGFKSKVYGQRHISFEIVAHGGLVHYYAVVPLVLVDVIRQAVAAAYPSARLEEVSDTNIFSKVGKMSGTIGGEFTLKKSFVYPISTYQESKRDASRALLNALSSASREDGIGVQFLLRPAYDGWSKASESHIDGMKKNKGKKKGFGGVAPMDIMEALWKPPENNEKDGGSSSEDKQLTSLEQAEVDAISEKARYPAYEVLVRVVISSNTAARSQVLLKNI
;
A
#
# COMPACT_ATOMS: atom_id res chain seq x y z
N MET A 1 11.43 -19.42 1.59
CA MET A 1 10.26 -18.80 2.24
C MET A 1 9.55 -19.87 3.04
N VAL A 2 9.03 -19.55 4.23
CA VAL A 2 8.33 -20.49 5.12
C VAL A 2 6.87 -20.03 5.21
N PRO A 3 5.90 -20.84 4.80
CA PRO A 3 4.50 -20.53 4.95
C PRO A 3 4.03 -20.84 6.37
N LEU A 4 3.42 -19.85 7.00
CA LEU A 4 2.83 -19.92 8.34
C LEU A 4 1.33 -19.73 8.20
N LEU A 5 0.55 -20.76 8.52
CA LEU A 5 -0.91 -20.66 8.60
C LEU A 5 -1.29 -19.89 9.86
N ILE A 6 -2.15 -18.89 9.70
CA ILE A 6 -2.64 -18.06 10.79
C ILE A 6 -4.01 -18.60 11.23
N HIS A 7 -4.06 -19.12 12.43
CA HIS A 7 -5.32 -19.51 13.08
C HIS A 7 -5.86 -18.33 13.86
N LEU A 8 -7.01 -17.82 13.45
CA LEU A 8 -7.74 -16.80 14.18
C LEU A 8 -8.68 -17.49 15.18
N PRO A 9 -8.78 -17.01 16.43
CA PRO A 9 -9.74 -17.54 17.37
C PRO A 9 -11.16 -17.27 16.85
N PRO A 10 -12.13 -18.14 17.18
CA PRO A 10 -13.52 -17.81 16.95
C PRO A 10 -13.85 -16.53 17.75
N THR A 11 -14.63 -15.64 17.16
CA THR A 11 -15.18 -14.49 17.89
C THR A 11 -15.95 -15.02 19.10
N SER A 12 -15.47 -14.71 20.32
CA SER A 12 -16.20 -15.08 21.53
C SER A 12 -17.52 -14.32 21.56
N GLU A 13 -18.59 -14.99 21.93
CA GLU A 13 -19.90 -14.36 22.14
C GLU A 13 -19.83 -13.23 23.20
N ASP A 14 -18.84 -13.27 24.07
CA ASP A 14 -18.54 -12.22 25.06
C ASP A 14 -18.21 -10.85 24.42
N VAL A 15 -17.72 -10.81 23.19
CA VAL A 15 -17.51 -9.56 22.44
C VAL A 15 -18.86 -8.94 22.05
N ASN A 16 -19.88 -9.76 21.79
CA ASN A 16 -21.23 -9.30 21.48
C ASN A 16 -22.03 -8.88 22.73
N SER A 17 -21.60 -9.28 23.92
CA SER A 17 -22.27 -8.94 25.20
C SER A 17 -21.70 -7.67 25.85
N SER A 18 -20.53 -7.20 25.46
CA SER A 18 -20.01 -5.92 25.88
C SER A 18 -20.68 -4.82 25.04
N ASN A 19 -21.33 -3.90 25.71
CA ASN A 19 -21.98 -2.70 25.14
C ASN A 19 -20.94 -1.71 24.58
N ARG A 20 -19.86 -2.24 23.98
CA ARG A 20 -18.79 -1.46 23.33
C ARG A 20 -19.20 -1.13 21.91
N ASP A 21 -18.97 0.11 21.53
CA ASP A 21 -19.23 0.56 20.16
C ASP A 21 -18.32 -0.25 19.19
N GLU A 22 -18.88 -0.72 18.09
CA GLU A 22 -18.17 -1.49 17.05
C GLU A 22 -16.94 -0.72 16.51
N ARG A 23 -16.96 0.60 16.64
CA ARG A 23 -15.84 1.48 16.29
C ARG A 23 -14.66 1.34 17.25
N ASP A 24 -14.91 1.30 18.54
CA ASP A 24 -13.87 1.18 19.57
C ASP A 24 -13.11 -0.13 19.42
N LEU A 25 -13.82 -1.23 19.12
CA LEU A 25 -13.22 -2.53 18.85
C LEU A 25 -12.34 -2.50 17.58
N THR A 26 -12.81 -1.81 16.55
CA THR A 26 -12.03 -1.69 15.30
C THR A 26 -10.78 -0.87 15.53
N GLU A 27 -10.83 0.22 16.27
CA GLU A 27 -9.65 1.04 16.60
C GLU A 27 -8.64 0.27 17.45
N GLU A 28 -9.10 -0.53 18.41
CA GLU A 28 -8.25 -1.39 19.22
C GLU A 28 -7.51 -2.41 18.36
N VAL A 29 -8.21 -3.14 17.49
CA VAL A 29 -7.61 -4.14 16.59
C VAL A 29 -6.60 -3.50 15.64
N LEU A 30 -6.86 -2.30 15.16
CA LEU A 30 -5.96 -1.59 14.25
C LEU A 30 -4.72 -1.04 14.98
N SER A 31 -4.87 -0.60 16.22
CA SER A 31 -3.72 -0.20 17.05
C SER A 31 -2.79 -1.40 17.32
N GLN A 32 -3.35 -2.59 17.52
CA GLN A 32 -2.59 -3.83 17.66
C GLN A 32 -1.84 -4.16 16.36
N ALA A 33 -2.48 -4.00 15.19
CA ALA A 33 -1.81 -4.17 13.89
C ALA A 33 -0.62 -3.22 13.73
N GLN A 34 -0.72 -1.99 14.22
CA GLN A 34 0.38 -1.03 14.19
C GLN A 34 1.61 -1.53 14.95
N VAL A 35 1.43 -2.18 16.10
CA VAL A 35 2.53 -2.80 16.86
C VAL A 35 3.23 -3.85 16.00
N MET A 36 2.47 -4.74 15.37
CA MET A 36 3.00 -5.77 14.46
C MET A 36 3.82 -5.15 13.32
N TYR A 37 3.27 -4.17 12.63
CA TYR A 37 3.96 -3.51 11.51
C TYR A 37 5.19 -2.74 11.96
N ASN A 38 5.20 -2.13 13.13
CA ASN A 38 6.40 -1.48 13.69
C ASN A 38 7.53 -2.47 13.95
N ILE A 39 7.22 -3.66 14.49
CA ILE A 39 8.20 -4.73 14.68
C ILE A 39 8.75 -5.19 13.33
N ILE A 40 7.89 -5.40 12.34
CA ILE A 40 8.30 -5.80 10.99
C ILE A 40 9.19 -4.71 10.35
N SER A 41 8.85 -3.43 10.51
CA SER A 41 9.64 -2.32 9.96
C SER A 41 11.04 -2.26 10.55
N SER A 42 11.20 -2.66 11.82
CA SER A 42 12.50 -2.72 12.48
C SER A 42 13.47 -3.76 11.89
N THR A 43 12.97 -4.68 11.07
CA THR A 43 13.79 -5.66 10.35
C THR A 43 14.51 -5.08 9.14
N ALA A 44 14.27 -3.80 8.82
CA ALA A 44 14.92 -3.11 7.71
C ALA A 44 16.44 -3.15 7.86
N THR A 45 17.12 -3.66 6.84
CA THR A 45 18.59 -3.71 6.82
C THR A 45 19.17 -2.43 6.24
N LYS A 46 20.21 -1.90 6.88
CA LYS A 46 20.94 -0.72 6.41
C LYS A 46 22.23 -1.15 5.71
N GLY A 47 22.70 -0.33 4.79
CA GLY A 47 23.99 -0.50 4.14
C GLY A 47 23.93 -0.79 2.65
N PHE A 48 25.11 -1.01 2.05
CA PHE A 48 25.24 -1.17 0.60
C PHE A 48 24.49 -2.38 0.05
N LYS A 49 24.47 -3.49 0.78
CA LYS A 49 23.76 -4.70 0.36
C LYS A 49 22.25 -4.47 0.20
N SER A 50 21.62 -3.71 1.12
CA SER A 50 20.20 -3.40 1.00
C SER A 50 19.88 -2.44 -0.14
N LYS A 51 20.84 -1.59 -0.54
CA LYS A 51 20.68 -0.71 -1.71
C LYS A 51 20.74 -1.49 -3.03
N VAL A 52 21.54 -2.56 -3.09
CA VAL A 52 21.70 -3.36 -4.31
C VAL A 52 20.64 -4.46 -4.42
N TYR A 53 20.40 -5.19 -3.34
CA TYR A 53 19.50 -6.36 -3.35
C TYR A 53 18.09 -6.05 -2.83
N GLY A 54 17.85 -4.83 -2.33
CA GLY A 54 16.59 -4.44 -1.70
C GLY A 54 16.42 -5.02 -0.29
N GLN A 55 15.27 -4.73 0.30
CA GLN A 55 14.86 -5.27 1.59
C GLN A 55 14.24 -6.66 1.42
N ARG A 56 14.30 -7.47 2.49
CA ARG A 56 13.56 -8.73 2.54
C ARG A 56 12.07 -8.44 2.53
N HIS A 57 11.32 -9.19 1.74
CA HIS A 57 9.88 -9.08 1.70
C HIS A 57 9.23 -10.23 2.49
N ILE A 58 8.07 -9.94 2.99
CA ILE A 58 7.13 -10.89 3.56
C ILE A 58 5.82 -10.81 2.77
N SER A 59 5.03 -11.87 2.78
CA SER A 59 3.71 -11.87 2.17
C SER A 59 2.67 -12.22 3.22
N PHE A 60 1.60 -11.44 3.30
CA PHE A 60 0.36 -11.87 3.93
C PHE A 60 -0.60 -12.29 2.83
N GLU A 61 -1.20 -13.45 2.99
CA GLU A 61 -2.00 -14.04 1.93
C GLU A 61 -3.36 -14.48 2.46
N ILE A 62 -4.38 -14.21 1.68
CA ILE A 62 -5.73 -14.72 1.91
C ILE A 62 -6.02 -15.67 0.77
N VAL A 63 -6.21 -16.93 1.09
CA VAL A 63 -6.35 -18.01 0.10
C VAL A 63 -7.68 -18.73 0.29
N ALA A 64 -8.52 -18.69 -0.74
CA ALA A 64 -9.71 -19.54 -0.83
C ALA A 64 -9.35 -20.80 -1.61
N HIS A 65 -9.42 -21.95 -0.94
CA HIS A 65 -9.15 -23.26 -1.51
C HIS A 65 -9.95 -24.35 -0.83
N GLY A 66 -10.45 -25.32 -1.58
CA GLY A 66 -11.24 -26.40 -1.02
C GLY A 66 -12.57 -25.99 -0.39
N GLY A 67 -13.04 -24.77 -0.67
CA GLY A 67 -14.27 -24.18 -0.12
C GLY A 67 -14.06 -23.51 1.26
N LEU A 68 -12.82 -23.30 1.68
CA LEU A 68 -12.44 -22.63 2.91
C LEU A 68 -11.52 -21.44 2.60
N VAL A 69 -11.54 -20.44 3.47
CA VAL A 69 -10.62 -19.30 3.41
C VAL A 69 -9.56 -19.46 4.49
N HIS A 70 -8.31 -19.37 4.07
CA HIS A 70 -7.14 -19.49 4.92
C HIS A 70 -6.31 -18.21 4.89
N TYR A 71 -5.64 -17.91 6.00
CA TYR A 71 -4.74 -16.78 6.14
C TYR A 71 -3.31 -17.29 6.34
N TYR A 72 -2.39 -16.76 5.56
CA TYR A 72 -0.98 -17.14 5.64
C TYR A 72 -0.09 -15.92 5.83
N ALA A 73 1.03 -16.13 6.53
CA ALA A 73 2.20 -15.28 6.46
C ALA A 73 3.34 -16.10 5.83
N VAL A 74 3.82 -15.67 4.66
CA VAL A 74 4.92 -16.35 3.97
C VAL A 74 6.17 -15.50 4.13
N VAL A 75 7.15 -16.03 4.88
CA VAL A 75 8.26 -15.24 5.39
C VAL A 75 9.61 -15.88 5.09
N PRO A 76 10.70 -15.12 4.92
CA PRO A 76 12.05 -15.66 4.89
C PRO A 76 12.36 -16.42 6.18
N LEU A 77 13.07 -17.55 6.08
CA LEU A 77 13.43 -18.38 7.22
C LEU A 77 14.03 -17.57 8.39
N VAL A 78 14.87 -16.60 8.08
CA VAL A 78 15.54 -15.75 9.09
C VAL A 78 14.60 -14.75 9.80
N LEU A 79 13.37 -14.58 9.33
CA LEU A 79 12.38 -13.69 9.92
C LEU A 79 11.22 -14.44 10.61
N VAL A 80 11.23 -15.77 10.59
CA VAL A 80 10.13 -16.60 11.16
C VAL A 80 9.88 -16.25 12.61
N ASP A 81 10.92 -16.22 13.44
CA ASP A 81 10.78 -15.91 14.87
C ASP A 81 10.34 -14.47 15.13
N VAL A 82 10.83 -13.53 14.32
CA VAL A 82 10.41 -12.12 14.42
C VAL A 82 8.93 -11.97 14.10
N ILE A 83 8.45 -12.65 13.06
CA ILE A 83 7.03 -12.59 12.68
C ILE A 83 6.16 -13.30 13.73
N ARG A 84 6.60 -14.44 14.28
CA ARG A 84 5.91 -15.10 15.40
C ARG A 84 5.76 -14.17 16.59
N GLN A 85 6.83 -13.48 16.98
CA GLN A 85 6.82 -12.52 18.08
C GLN A 85 5.93 -11.31 17.77
N ALA A 86 5.99 -10.77 16.55
CA ALA A 86 5.18 -9.64 16.13
C ALA A 86 3.68 -9.95 16.16
N VAL A 87 3.28 -11.12 15.67
CA VAL A 87 1.89 -11.58 15.71
C VAL A 87 1.46 -11.85 17.15
N ALA A 88 2.27 -12.53 17.97
CA ALA A 88 1.95 -12.81 19.35
C ALA A 88 1.82 -11.54 20.20
N ALA A 89 2.62 -10.49 19.92
CA ALA A 89 2.53 -9.21 20.61
C ALA A 89 1.27 -8.43 20.22
N ALA A 90 0.87 -8.49 18.94
CA ALA A 90 -0.31 -7.79 18.45
C ALA A 90 -1.60 -8.57 18.71
N TYR A 91 -1.57 -9.89 18.52
CA TYR A 91 -2.73 -10.77 18.57
C TYR A 91 -2.43 -12.01 19.42
N PRO A 92 -2.47 -11.91 20.77
CA PRO A 92 -2.08 -13.00 21.67
C PRO A 92 -2.86 -14.30 21.48
N SER A 93 -4.09 -14.20 20.99
CA SER A 93 -4.97 -15.35 20.72
C SER A 93 -4.77 -15.99 19.35
N ALA A 94 -4.02 -15.35 18.45
CA ALA A 94 -3.69 -15.93 17.14
C ALA A 94 -2.59 -16.98 17.28
N ARG A 95 -2.68 -18.07 16.50
CA ARG A 95 -1.67 -19.12 16.46
C ARG A 95 -1.08 -19.20 15.06
N LEU A 96 0.23 -19.33 15.00
CA LEU A 96 0.96 -19.56 13.75
C LEU A 96 1.46 -20.99 13.70
N GLU A 97 1.07 -21.70 12.68
CA GLU A 97 1.48 -23.07 12.39
C GLU A 97 2.31 -23.09 11.10
N GLU A 98 3.50 -23.68 11.16
CA GLU A 98 4.29 -23.92 9.96
C GLU A 98 3.69 -25.08 9.17
N VAL A 99 3.38 -24.81 7.91
CA VAL A 99 2.73 -25.78 7.03
C VAL A 99 3.56 -25.99 5.77
N SER A 100 3.32 -27.11 5.11
CA SER A 100 3.85 -27.33 3.75
C SER A 100 3.17 -26.38 2.77
N ASP A 101 3.85 -26.06 1.66
CA ASP A 101 3.31 -25.21 0.61
C ASP A 101 1.90 -25.63 0.19
N THR A 102 0.96 -24.69 0.26
CA THR A 102 -0.39 -24.86 -0.24
C THR A 102 -0.45 -24.42 -1.70
N ASN A 103 -0.64 -25.37 -2.59
CA ASN A 103 -0.72 -25.09 -4.01
C ASN A 103 -2.18 -24.99 -4.47
N ILE A 104 -2.65 -23.78 -4.78
CA ILE A 104 -4.00 -23.58 -5.36
C ILE A 104 -4.12 -24.17 -6.77
N PHE A 105 -3.01 -24.53 -7.39
CA PHE A 105 -2.90 -25.16 -8.70
C PHE A 105 -2.75 -26.66 -8.62
N SER A 106 -3.10 -27.30 -7.51
CA SER A 106 -2.90 -28.75 -7.28
C SER A 106 -3.54 -29.67 -8.33
N LYS A 107 -4.48 -29.14 -9.11
CA LYS A 107 -5.14 -29.84 -10.23
C LYS A 107 -4.55 -29.46 -11.59
N VAL A 108 -3.29 -29.04 -11.64
CA VAL A 108 -2.58 -28.77 -12.91
C VAL A 108 -2.74 -29.96 -13.86
N GLY A 109 -3.18 -29.72 -15.08
CA GLY A 109 -3.54 -30.77 -16.07
C GLY A 109 -5.04 -31.00 -16.23
N LYS A 110 -5.86 -30.64 -15.24
CA LYS A 110 -7.32 -30.56 -15.35
C LYS A 110 -7.85 -29.14 -15.41
N MET A 111 -6.99 -28.17 -15.14
CA MET A 111 -7.36 -26.76 -15.12
C MET A 111 -7.20 -26.17 -16.51
N SER A 112 -8.24 -25.54 -16.99
CA SER A 112 -8.24 -24.83 -18.26
C SER A 112 -8.20 -23.32 -18.10
N GLY A 113 -8.28 -22.77 -16.86
CA GLY A 113 -8.33 -21.35 -16.60
C GLY A 113 -7.50 -20.91 -15.39
N THR A 114 -6.41 -20.18 -15.65
CA THR A 114 -5.65 -19.46 -14.65
C THR A 114 -5.54 -18.00 -15.10
N ILE A 115 -5.85 -17.06 -14.21
CA ILE A 115 -5.75 -15.64 -14.45
C ILE A 115 -5.19 -14.96 -13.21
N GLY A 116 -4.52 -13.84 -13.40
CA GLY A 116 -4.02 -13.02 -12.29
C GLY A 116 -3.80 -11.59 -12.71
N GLY A 117 -3.54 -10.76 -11.74
CA GLY A 117 -3.26 -9.35 -11.94
C GLY A 117 -2.66 -8.71 -10.70
N GLU A 118 -2.22 -7.49 -10.87
CA GLU A 118 -1.64 -6.66 -9.82
C GLU A 118 -2.44 -5.38 -9.67
N PHE A 119 -2.64 -4.94 -8.43
CA PHE A 119 -3.22 -3.64 -8.15
C PHE A 119 -2.13 -2.58 -8.21
N THR A 120 -2.40 -1.51 -8.94
CA THR A 120 -1.50 -0.37 -9.05
C THR A 120 -2.15 0.89 -8.50
N LEU A 121 -1.33 1.80 -7.98
CA LEU A 121 -1.81 3.10 -7.54
C LEU A 121 -2.20 3.95 -8.76
N LYS A 122 -3.38 4.57 -8.74
CA LYS A 122 -3.82 5.51 -9.77
C LYS A 122 -3.03 6.81 -9.73
N LYS A 123 -2.63 7.25 -8.54
CA LYS A 123 -1.81 8.44 -8.29
C LYS A 123 -0.42 8.02 -7.80
N SER A 124 0.51 8.97 -7.76
CA SER A 124 1.83 8.75 -7.18
C SER A 124 1.74 8.25 -5.73
N PHE A 125 2.70 7.42 -5.32
CA PHE A 125 2.82 6.91 -3.95
C PHE A 125 3.00 8.00 -2.88
N VAL A 126 3.32 9.22 -3.28
CA VAL A 126 3.43 10.39 -2.39
C VAL A 126 2.09 10.69 -1.72
N TYR A 127 1.00 10.55 -2.47
CA TYR A 127 -0.34 10.81 -1.95
C TYR A 127 -0.76 9.78 -0.90
N PRO A 128 -1.51 10.19 0.14
CA PRO A 128 -2.10 9.26 1.09
C PRO A 128 -3.17 8.40 0.41
N ILE A 129 -3.38 7.21 0.95
CA ILE A 129 -4.52 6.35 0.66
C ILE A 129 -5.53 6.59 1.77
N SER A 130 -6.82 6.64 1.43
CA SER A 130 -7.88 6.75 2.45
C SER A 130 -7.75 5.66 3.50
N THR A 131 -7.77 6.07 4.74
CA THR A 131 -7.76 5.16 5.89
C THR A 131 -9.15 4.57 6.12
N TYR A 132 -9.25 3.56 6.99
CA TYR A 132 -10.53 2.99 7.38
C TYR A 132 -11.47 4.02 8.05
N GLN A 133 -10.91 5.02 8.72
CA GLN A 133 -11.68 6.10 9.36
C GLN A 133 -12.37 7.00 8.33
N GLU A 134 -11.73 7.20 7.20
CA GLU A 134 -12.25 8.00 6.09
C GLU A 134 -13.14 7.19 5.14
N SER A 135 -12.81 5.91 4.98
CA SER A 135 -13.57 4.99 4.13
C SER A 135 -14.75 4.41 4.91
N LYS A 136 -15.97 4.80 4.55
CA LYS A 136 -17.19 4.18 5.09
C LYS A 136 -17.44 2.76 4.55
N ARG A 137 -16.54 2.24 3.73
CA ARG A 137 -16.65 0.93 3.08
C ARG A 137 -15.71 -0.05 3.74
N ASP A 138 -16.22 -1.17 4.16
CA ASP A 138 -15.44 -2.31 4.62
C ASP A 138 -14.87 -3.08 3.41
N ALA A 139 -13.65 -2.70 3.03
CA ALA A 139 -12.94 -3.35 1.92
C ALA A 139 -12.62 -4.81 2.24
N SER A 140 -12.35 -5.14 3.51
CA SER A 140 -12.05 -6.50 3.94
C SER A 140 -13.27 -7.40 3.78
N ARG A 141 -14.44 -6.91 4.15
CA ARG A 141 -15.71 -7.62 3.98
C ARG A 141 -16.03 -7.87 2.51
N ALA A 142 -15.82 -6.85 1.66
CA ALA A 142 -16.03 -7.00 0.22
C ALA A 142 -15.11 -8.08 -0.36
N LEU A 143 -13.82 -8.07 0.01
CA LEU A 143 -12.84 -9.07 -0.41
C LEU A 143 -13.23 -10.47 0.07
N LEU A 144 -13.58 -10.64 1.34
CA LEU A 144 -13.99 -11.94 1.90
C LEU A 144 -15.26 -12.48 1.24
N ASN A 145 -16.23 -11.60 0.93
CA ASN A 145 -17.41 -11.99 0.17
C ASN A 145 -17.06 -12.47 -1.26
N ALA A 146 -16.12 -11.80 -1.93
CA ALA A 146 -15.65 -12.25 -3.22
C ALA A 146 -14.96 -13.61 -3.14
N LEU A 147 -14.10 -13.82 -2.14
CA LEU A 147 -13.42 -15.10 -1.90
C LEU A 147 -14.38 -16.23 -1.55
N SER A 148 -15.43 -15.94 -0.78
CA SER A 148 -16.46 -16.93 -0.42
C SER A 148 -17.30 -17.40 -1.61
N SER A 149 -17.26 -16.70 -2.74
CA SER A 149 -17.90 -17.13 -4.00
C SER A 149 -17.14 -18.25 -4.72
N ALA A 150 -15.95 -18.61 -4.26
CA ALA A 150 -15.16 -19.70 -4.78
C ALA A 150 -15.80 -21.06 -4.43
N SER A 151 -15.92 -21.94 -5.41
CA SER A 151 -16.31 -23.32 -5.20
C SER A 151 -15.14 -24.16 -4.66
N ARG A 152 -15.42 -25.40 -4.26
CA ARG A 152 -14.35 -26.32 -3.81
C ARG A 152 -13.28 -26.61 -4.87
N GLU A 153 -13.60 -26.41 -6.12
CA GLU A 153 -12.69 -26.66 -7.23
C GLU A 153 -11.92 -25.41 -7.68
N ASP A 154 -12.35 -24.24 -7.21
CA ASP A 154 -11.67 -22.98 -7.47
C ASP A 154 -10.55 -22.75 -6.45
N GLY A 155 -9.50 -22.07 -6.88
CA GLY A 155 -8.45 -21.56 -6.02
C GLY A 155 -8.29 -20.05 -6.27
N ILE A 156 -8.33 -19.26 -5.20
CA ILE A 156 -8.10 -17.80 -5.26
C ILE A 156 -7.04 -17.46 -4.23
N GLY A 157 -5.98 -16.78 -4.65
CA GLY A 157 -4.97 -16.23 -3.77
C GLY A 157 -4.89 -14.73 -3.92
N VAL A 158 -5.03 -14.00 -2.81
CA VAL A 158 -4.76 -12.57 -2.73
C VAL A 158 -3.54 -12.39 -1.85
N GLN A 159 -2.50 -11.80 -2.40
CA GLN A 159 -1.19 -11.67 -1.77
C GLN A 159 -0.85 -10.20 -1.57
N PHE A 160 -0.50 -9.85 -0.33
CA PHE A 160 0.02 -8.55 0.06
C PHE A 160 1.51 -8.71 0.37
N LEU A 161 2.35 -8.46 -0.63
CA LEU A 161 3.80 -8.51 -0.46
C LEU A 161 4.27 -7.17 0.09
N LEU A 162 4.99 -7.23 1.21
CA LEU A 162 5.44 -6.08 1.96
C LEU A 162 6.95 -6.14 2.14
N ARG A 163 7.62 -5.01 1.97
CA ARG A 163 8.99 -4.83 2.42
C ARG A 163 9.17 -3.43 2.99
N PRO A 164 9.99 -3.26 4.04
CA PRO A 164 10.28 -1.92 4.54
C PRO A 164 10.78 -1.02 3.41
N ALA A 165 10.26 0.20 3.32
CA ALA A 165 10.72 1.17 2.34
C ALA A 165 12.14 1.65 2.68
N TYR A 166 12.89 2.11 1.69
CA TYR A 166 14.20 2.68 1.90
C TYR A 166 14.13 4.06 2.58
N ASP A 167 15.18 4.45 3.30
CA ASP A 167 15.23 5.69 4.11
C ASP A 167 15.00 7.00 3.30
N GLY A 168 15.05 6.95 1.99
CA GLY A 168 14.88 8.13 1.13
C GLY A 168 13.48 8.36 0.61
N TRP A 169 12.51 7.52 0.96
CA TRP A 169 11.15 7.64 0.42
C TRP A 169 10.45 8.95 0.85
N SER A 170 10.69 9.44 2.07
CA SER A 170 10.13 10.69 2.59
C SER A 170 10.62 11.91 1.82
N LYS A 171 11.85 11.87 1.28
CA LYS A 171 12.41 12.94 0.46
C LYS A 171 11.60 13.19 -0.82
N ALA A 172 10.98 12.15 -1.36
CA ALA A 172 10.08 12.29 -2.51
C ALA A 172 8.83 13.08 -2.12
N SER A 173 8.30 12.86 -0.91
CA SER A 173 7.17 13.62 -0.35
C SER A 173 7.55 15.08 -0.11
N GLU A 174 8.70 15.34 0.50
CA GLU A 174 9.23 16.70 0.73
C GLU A 174 9.43 17.44 -0.60
N SER A 175 10.07 16.80 -1.57
CA SER A 175 10.28 17.39 -2.90
C SER A 175 8.97 17.69 -3.62
N HIS A 176 7.94 16.85 -3.44
CA HIS A 176 6.63 17.07 -4.01
C HIS A 176 5.93 18.29 -3.38
N ILE A 177 5.98 18.39 -2.04
CA ILE A 177 5.45 19.54 -1.29
C ILE A 177 6.14 20.83 -1.71
N ASP A 178 7.48 20.82 -1.81
CA ASP A 178 8.26 21.95 -2.29
C ASP A 178 7.89 22.35 -3.71
N GLY A 179 7.63 21.38 -4.57
CA GLY A 179 7.15 21.59 -5.93
C GLY A 179 5.79 22.28 -5.94
N MET A 180 4.85 21.90 -5.06
CA MET A 180 3.54 22.53 -4.94
C MET A 180 3.68 23.99 -4.49
N LYS A 181 4.56 24.29 -3.53
CA LYS A 181 4.83 25.63 -3.04
C LYS A 181 5.50 26.53 -4.11
N LYS A 182 6.46 25.99 -4.86
CA LYS A 182 7.24 26.73 -5.86
C LYS A 182 6.51 26.92 -7.20
N ASN A 183 5.69 25.98 -7.65
CA ASN A 183 5.02 26.05 -8.95
C ASN A 183 3.95 27.15 -9.08
N LYS A 184 3.52 27.77 -8.00
CA LYS A 184 2.63 28.93 -8.04
C LYS A 184 3.30 30.19 -8.57
N GLY A 185 4.65 30.23 -8.59
CA GLY A 185 5.40 31.34 -9.21
C GLY A 185 5.48 31.30 -10.74
N LYS A 186 5.18 30.14 -11.34
CA LYS A 186 5.23 29.95 -12.80
C LYS A 186 3.88 29.48 -13.34
N LYS A 187 2.87 30.35 -13.38
CA LYS A 187 1.86 30.21 -14.42
C LYS A 187 2.60 30.42 -15.75
N LYS A 188 3.02 29.37 -16.42
CA LYS A 188 3.25 29.40 -17.85
C LYS A 188 1.93 29.80 -18.49
N GLY A 189 1.83 31.09 -18.85
CA GLY A 189 0.87 31.48 -19.86
C GLY A 189 1.16 30.57 -21.05
N PHE A 190 0.17 29.76 -21.40
CA PHE A 190 0.15 29.05 -22.67
C PHE A 190 -0.21 30.09 -23.73
N GLY A 191 0.74 31.02 -23.97
CA GLY A 191 0.78 31.94 -25.09
C GLY A 191 2.01 31.54 -25.90
N GLY A 192 1.79 31.02 -27.09
CA GLY A 192 2.85 30.61 -27.98
C GLY A 192 3.89 31.71 -28.10
N VAL A 193 5.13 31.40 -27.78
CA VAL A 193 6.28 32.24 -28.10
C VAL A 193 6.41 32.14 -29.63
N ALA A 194 5.96 33.19 -30.31
CA ALA A 194 6.20 33.30 -31.73
C ALA A 194 7.72 33.38 -31.98
N PRO A 195 8.23 32.75 -33.04
CA PRO A 195 9.66 32.74 -33.34
C PRO A 195 10.28 34.14 -33.51
N MET A 196 9.44 35.18 -33.63
CA MET A 196 9.90 36.57 -33.74
C MET A 196 10.36 37.15 -32.40
N ASP A 197 9.85 36.74 -31.25
CA ASP A 197 10.23 37.29 -29.93
C ASP A 197 11.67 36.92 -29.53
N ILE A 198 12.18 35.82 -30.08
CA ILE A 198 13.57 35.37 -29.84
C ILE A 198 14.58 36.18 -30.63
N MET A 199 14.20 36.66 -31.81
CA MET A 199 15.07 37.52 -32.62
C MET A 199 15.19 38.93 -32.09
N GLU A 200 14.10 39.46 -31.47
CA GLU A 200 14.10 40.83 -30.90
C GLU A 200 14.91 40.90 -29.60
N ALA A 201 14.96 39.83 -28.82
CA ALA A 201 15.75 39.71 -27.59
C ALA A 201 17.28 39.63 -27.88
N LEU A 202 17.67 39.20 -29.07
CA LEU A 202 19.09 39.11 -29.47
C LEU A 202 19.67 40.40 -30.04
N TRP A 203 18.82 41.40 -30.39
CA TRP A 203 19.23 42.62 -31.04
C TRP A 203 19.16 43.91 -30.20
N LYS A 204 18.68 43.84 -28.95
CA LYS A 204 18.69 44.98 -28.03
C LYS A 204 19.99 44.98 -27.22
N PRO A 205 20.75 46.09 -27.22
CA PRO A 205 21.88 46.27 -26.31
C PRO A 205 21.40 46.38 -24.88
N PRO A 206 22.21 45.99 -23.87
CA PRO A 206 21.80 46.01 -22.46
C PRO A 206 21.58 47.46 -22.01
N GLU A 207 20.34 47.84 -21.77
CA GLU A 207 20.03 49.06 -21.04
C GLU A 207 20.29 48.79 -19.55
N ASN A 208 21.23 49.57 -18.99
CA ASN A 208 21.44 49.69 -17.56
C ASN A 208 20.20 50.27 -16.91
N ASN A 209 19.33 49.44 -16.37
CA ASN A 209 18.33 49.88 -15.45
C ASN A 209 18.71 49.40 -14.04
N GLU A 210 19.32 50.32 -13.29
CA GLU A 210 19.29 50.29 -11.84
C GLU A 210 17.82 50.31 -11.42
N LYS A 211 17.30 49.16 -11.07
CA LYS A 211 16.03 49.03 -10.34
C LYS A 211 16.29 48.29 -9.06
N ASP A 212 16.15 49.08 -8.00
CA ASP A 212 15.85 48.67 -6.67
C ASP A 212 15.06 47.34 -6.65
N GLY A 213 15.72 46.27 -6.30
CA GLY A 213 15.13 44.96 -6.25
C GLY A 213 14.61 44.63 -4.88
N GLY A 214 13.53 45.23 -4.50
CA GLY A 214 12.66 44.67 -3.49
C GLY A 214 11.95 43.44 -4.07
N SER A 215 12.63 42.31 -4.17
CA SER A 215 11.98 41.04 -4.42
C SER A 215 11.31 40.57 -3.13
N SER A 216 10.16 41.15 -2.83
CA SER A 216 9.20 40.49 -1.98
C SER A 216 8.73 39.23 -2.75
N SER A 217 9.33 38.10 -2.45
CA SER A 217 8.72 36.83 -2.74
C SER A 217 7.41 36.78 -1.95
N GLU A 218 6.33 37.28 -2.57
CA GLU A 218 4.99 37.02 -2.08
C GLU A 218 4.86 35.48 -2.01
N ASP A 219 4.97 34.96 -0.82
CA ASP A 219 4.56 33.60 -0.48
C ASP A 219 3.06 33.54 -0.79
N LYS A 220 2.74 33.20 -2.04
CA LYS A 220 1.35 32.99 -2.45
C LYS A 220 0.81 31.84 -1.65
N GLN A 221 -0.04 32.16 -0.69
CA GLN A 221 -0.69 31.21 0.19
C GLN A 221 -1.36 30.10 -0.64
N LEU A 222 -1.13 28.87 -0.21
CA LEU A 222 -1.80 27.71 -0.77
C LEU A 222 -3.31 27.86 -0.59
N THR A 223 -4.09 27.37 -1.53
CA THR A 223 -5.55 27.25 -1.33
C THR A 223 -5.82 26.27 -0.19
N SER A 224 -6.97 26.38 0.45
CA SER A 224 -7.35 25.47 1.54
C SER A 224 -7.28 23.99 1.14
N LEU A 225 -7.61 23.67 -0.12
CA LEU A 225 -7.51 22.31 -0.65
C LEU A 225 -6.05 21.85 -0.81
N GLU A 226 -5.20 22.70 -1.35
CA GLU A 226 -3.76 22.39 -1.50
C GLU A 226 -3.07 22.28 -0.14
N GLN A 227 -3.47 23.10 0.83
CA GLN A 227 -2.95 22.98 2.19
C GLN A 227 -3.36 21.65 2.83
N ALA A 228 -4.61 21.24 2.70
CA ALA A 228 -5.07 19.93 3.18
C ALA A 228 -4.31 18.77 2.51
N GLU A 229 -3.98 18.89 1.23
CA GLU A 229 -3.18 17.90 0.51
C GLU A 229 -1.74 17.85 1.03
N VAL A 230 -1.11 19.00 1.27
CA VAL A 230 0.23 19.10 1.87
C VAL A 230 0.26 18.50 3.27
N ASP A 231 -0.75 18.80 4.08
CA ASP A 231 -0.85 18.29 5.45
C ASP A 231 -1.00 16.76 5.46
N ALA A 232 -1.84 16.21 4.60
CA ALA A 232 -2.05 14.77 4.45
C ALA A 232 -0.77 14.04 3.95
N ILE A 233 -0.03 14.63 3.00
CA ILE A 233 1.26 14.08 2.53
C ILE A 233 2.30 14.14 3.67
N SER A 234 2.35 15.24 4.41
CA SER A 234 3.28 15.44 5.53
C SER A 234 3.01 14.46 6.65
N GLU A 235 1.75 14.22 6.96
CA GLU A 235 1.35 13.24 7.98
C GLU A 235 1.77 11.82 7.58
N LYS A 236 1.49 11.41 6.36
CA LYS A 236 1.95 10.12 5.84
C LYS A 236 3.47 9.96 5.98
N ALA A 237 4.25 11.02 5.73
CA ALA A 237 5.71 10.97 5.76
C ALA A 237 6.31 10.82 7.17
N ARG A 238 5.52 10.97 8.23
CA ARG A 238 5.97 10.82 9.63
C ARG A 238 6.13 9.37 10.06
N TYR A 239 5.47 8.44 9.39
CA TYR A 239 5.44 7.03 9.78
C TYR A 239 6.41 6.19 8.96
N PRO A 240 6.88 5.05 9.51
CA PRO A 240 7.59 4.06 8.72
C PRO A 240 6.75 3.62 7.53
N ALA A 241 7.36 3.48 6.37
CA ALA A 241 6.66 3.10 5.16
C ALA A 241 7.05 1.71 4.68
N TYR A 242 6.15 1.14 3.89
CA TYR A 242 6.35 -0.12 3.20
C TYR A 242 6.17 0.08 1.69
N GLU A 243 7.00 -0.60 0.93
CA GLU A 243 6.68 -0.88 -0.46
C GLU A 243 5.74 -2.08 -0.48
N VAL A 244 4.59 -1.91 -1.10
CA VAL A 244 3.52 -2.91 -1.12
C VAL A 244 3.20 -3.29 -2.55
N LEU A 245 3.13 -4.60 -2.81
CA LEU A 245 2.59 -5.15 -4.03
C LEU A 245 1.39 -6.03 -3.67
N VAL A 246 0.23 -5.68 -4.20
CA VAL A 246 -0.99 -6.47 -4.05
C VAL A 246 -1.26 -7.19 -5.36
N ARG A 247 -1.33 -8.51 -5.31
CA ARG A 247 -1.63 -9.32 -6.50
C ARG A 247 -2.69 -10.37 -6.20
N VAL A 248 -3.39 -10.74 -7.24
CA VAL A 248 -4.44 -11.77 -7.22
C VAL A 248 -4.10 -12.85 -8.22
N VAL A 249 -4.27 -14.09 -7.84
CA VAL A 249 -4.14 -15.24 -8.71
C VAL A 249 -5.37 -16.12 -8.52
N ILE A 250 -5.98 -16.52 -9.61
CA ILE A 250 -7.19 -17.33 -9.63
C ILE A 250 -6.98 -18.51 -10.54
N SER A 251 -7.45 -19.65 -10.09
CA SER A 251 -7.42 -20.90 -10.82
C SER A 251 -8.76 -21.60 -10.72
N SER A 252 -9.32 -21.98 -11.85
CA SER A 252 -10.59 -22.71 -11.92
C SER A 252 -10.66 -23.66 -13.12
N ASN A 253 -11.73 -24.41 -13.22
CA ASN A 253 -11.91 -25.38 -14.30
C ASN A 253 -12.07 -24.75 -15.71
N THR A 254 -12.42 -23.45 -15.78
CA THR A 254 -12.58 -22.75 -17.05
C THR A 254 -12.05 -21.31 -16.98
N ALA A 255 -11.51 -20.80 -18.08
CA ALA A 255 -11.04 -19.41 -18.18
C ALA A 255 -12.18 -18.41 -17.94
N ALA A 256 -13.38 -18.70 -18.41
CA ALA A 256 -14.55 -17.85 -18.18
C ALA A 256 -14.89 -17.72 -16.69
N ARG A 257 -14.82 -18.83 -15.95
CA ARG A 257 -15.05 -18.85 -14.49
C ARG A 257 -13.99 -18.02 -13.76
N SER A 258 -12.71 -18.17 -14.11
CA SER A 258 -11.63 -17.39 -13.52
C SER A 258 -11.79 -15.89 -13.79
N GLN A 259 -12.25 -15.49 -14.99
CA GLN A 259 -12.53 -14.09 -15.30
C GLN A 259 -13.69 -13.52 -14.48
N VAL A 260 -14.74 -14.31 -14.25
CA VAL A 260 -15.87 -13.88 -13.40
C VAL A 260 -15.39 -13.67 -11.96
N LEU A 261 -14.63 -14.62 -11.42
CA LEU A 261 -14.08 -14.51 -10.07
C LEU A 261 -13.15 -13.29 -9.92
N LEU A 262 -12.31 -13.01 -10.92
CA LEU A 262 -11.43 -11.84 -10.91
C LEU A 262 -12.20 -10.52 -10.92
N LYS A 263 -13.33 -10.45 -11.60
CA LYS A 263 -14.18 -9.26 -11.64
C LYS A 263 -14.88 -8.96 -10.31
N ASN A 264 -15.03 -9.98 -9.46
CA ASN A 264 -15.67 -9.85 -8.16
C ASN A 264 -14.69 -9.34 -7.07
N ILE A 265 -13.39 -9.42 -7.31
CA ILE A 265 -12.32 -8.91 -6.45
C ILE A 265 -11.96 -7.48 -6.84
#